data_4bcb6af709536864d236d1b204455b1e
#
_entry.id   4bcb6af709536864d236d1b204455b1e
#
_cell.length_a   1.000
_cell.length_b   1.000
_cell.length_c   1.000
_cell.angle_alpha   90.00
_cell.angle_beta   90.00
_cell.angle_gamma   90.00
#
_symmetry.space_group_name_H-M   'P 1'
#
loop_
_entity.id
_entity.type
_entity.pdbx_description
1 polymer ?
#
loop_
_entity_poly.entity_id
_entity_poly.type
_entity_poly.pdbx_seq_one_letter_code
_entity_poly.pdbx_strand_id
1 'polypeptide(L)'
;CCNSLSNNRNALLRKDCRSLMNYPEPIAKLIESYMKLPGIGQKTATRLAFYTIDMKEEDANAFAKALISVKRDLHFCSICGNITEEDPCEICQDKNRDRSIILVVEEPKDVMAMEKMREYQGLYHVLHGVLSPMEGTGPEDINIASLIKRLHDDEVKEVIIATNATTEGEATAMYLSRLIKPAGITVTRLAHGLSVGSDIEYADEITLLKAVEGRREI
;
A
#
# COMPACT_ATOMS: atom_id res chain seq x y z
N CYS A 1 -25.49 6.26 -22.22
CA CYS A 1 -24.89 6.43 -20.88
C CYS A 1 -24.31 7.83 -20.58
N CYS A 2 -24.51 8.85 -21.47
CA CYS A 2 -23.93 10.20 -21.27
C CYS A 2 -24.84 11.22 -20.56
N ASN A 3 -25.96 10.83 -19.95
CA ASN A 3 -26.98 11.80 -19.51
C ASN A 3 -27.17 11.99 -18.00
N SER A 4 -26.31 11.47 -17.15
CA SER A 4 -26.51 11.65 -15.70
C SER A 4 -25.22 11.87 -14.92
N LEU A 5 -24.54 13.01 -15.10
CA LEU A 5 -23.53 13.47 -14.14
C LEU A 5 -23.34 14.98 -14.26
N SER A 6 -23.90 15.71 -13.32
CA SER A 6 -23.64 17.13 -13.10
C SER A 6 -22.52 17.27 -12.07
N ASN A 7 -21.29 17.53 -12.50
CA ASN A 7 -20.27 18.20 -11.69
C ASN A 7 -19.00 18.52 -12.52
N ASN A 8 -18.28 19.54 -12.15
CA ASN A 8 -17.23 20.25 -12.89
C ASN A 8 -15.97 19.42 -13.31
N ARG A 9 -15.85 18.15 -12.91
CA ARG A 9 -14.82 17.20 -13.42
C ARG A 9 -15.16 16.64 -14.80
N ASN A 10 -16.35 16.90 -15.32
CA ASN A 10 -16.91 16.28 -16.54
C ASN A 10 -16.55 16.99 -17.85
N ALA A 11 -15.88 18.14 -17.83
CA ALA A 11 -15.53 18.84 -19.07
C ALA A 11 -14.38 18.17 -19.83
N LEU A 12 -13.42 17.58 -19.10
CA LEU A 12 -12.33 16.79 -19.68
C LEU A 12 -12.85 15.46 -20.26
N LEU A 13 -13.71 14.77 -19.51
CA LEU A 13 -14.32 13.50 -19.93
C LEU A 13 -15.23 13.65 -21.16
N ARG A 14 -15.85 14.83 -21.36
CA ARG A 14 -16.70 15.10 -22.55
C ARG A 14 -15.89 15.31 -23.83
N LYS A 15 -14.66 15.82 -23.76
CA LYS A 15 -13.77 15.93 -24.93
C LYS A 15 -13.27 14.55 -25.37
N ASP A 16 -13.01 13.66 -24.44
CA ASP A 16 -12.52 12.31 -24.70
C ASP A 16 -13.58 11.39 -25.30
N CYS A 17 -14.86 11.55 -24.89
CA CYS A 17 -15.98 10.78 -25.44
C CYS A 17 -16.19 11.00 -26.95
N ARG A 18 -15.91 12.20 -27.48
CA ARG A 18 -16.05 12.49 -28.92
C ARG A 18 -15.00 11.79 -29.78
N SER A 19 -13.80 11.57 -29.24
CA SER A 19 -12.73 10.90 -30.00
C SER A 19 -12.90 9.38 -30.09
N LEU A 20 -13.71 8.79 -29.19
CA LEU A 20 -14.02 7.35 -29.16
C LEU A 20 -15.18 6.96 -30.08
N MET A 21 -15.94 7.94 -30.62
CA MET A 21 -17.08 7.66 -31.51
C MET A 21 -16.71 7.01 -32.85
N ASN A 22 -15.44 6.96 -33.21
CA ASN A 22 -14.95 6.37 -34.45
C ASN A 22 -14.49 4.91 -34.30
N TYR A 23 -14.55 4.31 -33.09
CA TYR A 23 -14.19 2.92 -32.86
C TYR A 23 -15.42 2.02 -32.71
N PRO A 24 -15.35 0.75 -33.16
CA PRO A 24 -16.35 -0.25 -32.80
C PRO A 24 -16.56 -0.31 -31.27
N GLU A 25 -17.80 -0.55 -30.86
CA GLU A 25 -18.19 -0.50 -29.44
C GLU A 25 -17.30 -1.33 -28.50
N PRO A 26 -16.87 -2.59 -28.85
CA PRO A 26 -15.98 -3.36 -28.00
C PRO A 26 -14.62 -2.69 -27.76
N ILE A 27 -14.06 -2.06 -28.81
CA ILE A 27 -12.78 -1.36 -28.71
C ILE A 27 -12.92 -0.10 -27.83
N ALA A 28 -13.99 0.66 -28.02
CA ALA A 28 -14.25 1.86 -27.23
C ALA A 28 -14.38 1.51 -25.73
N LYS A 29 -15.13 0.46 -25.39
CA LYS A 29 -15.26 -0.02 -24.00
C LYS A 29 -13.92 -0.48 -23.41
N LEU A 30 -13.06 -1.12 -24.19
CA LEU A 30 -11.74 -1.56 -23.75
C LEU A 30 -10.82 -0.37 -23.48
N ILE A 31 -10.82 0.63 -24.36
CA ILE A 31 -10.08 1.89 -24.18
C ILE A 31 -10.54 2.59 -22.89
N GLU A 32 -11.85 2.74 -22.70
CA GLU A 32 -12.42 3.33 -21.48
C GLU A 32 -12.00 2.56 -20.21
N SER A 33 -11.92 1.24 -20.29
CA SER A 33 -11.50 0.41 -19.17
C SER A 33 -10.03 0.61 -18.83
N TYR A 34 -9.16 0.70 -19.83
CA TYR A 34 -7.74 1.01 -19.61
C TYR A 34 -7.53 2.45 -19.07
N MET A 35 -8.34 3.41 -19.51
CA MET A 35 -8.27 4.80 -19.01
C MET A 35 -8.65 4.93 -17.53
N LYS A 36 -9.31 3.95 -16.92
CA LYS A 36 -9.60 3.91 -15.48
C LYS A 36 -8.37 3.58 -14.65
N LEU A 37 -7.33 3.02 -15.25
CA LEU A 37 -6.10 2.69 -14.56
C LEU A 37 -5.27 3.96 -14.30
N PRO A 38 -4.68 4.11 -13.09
CA PRO A 38 -3.88 5.29 -12.75
C PRO A 38 -2.68 5.43 -13.70
N GLY A 39 -2.42 6.65 -14.18
CA GLY A 39 -1.32 6.94 -15.11
C GLY A 39 -1.58 6.55 -16.57
N ILE A 40 -2.72 5.95 -16.91
CA ILE A 40 -3.07 5.57 -18.27
C ILE A 40 -3.96 6.64 -18.91
N GLY A 41 -3.36 7.46 -19.78
CA GLY A 41 -4.09 8.41 -20.62
C GLY A 41 -4.64 7.76 -21.90
N GLN A 42 -5.51 8.49 -22.61
CA GLN A 42 -6.19 8.01 -23.82
C GLN A 42 -5.25 7.40 -24.86
N LYS A 43 -4.11 8.07 -25.17
CA LYS A 43 -3.14 7.58 -26.17
C LYS A 43 -2.57 6.20 -25.79
N THR A 44 -2.23 6.02 -24.52
CA THR A 44 -1.73 4.73 -24.00
C THR A 44 -2.83 3.68 -23.97
N ALA A 45 -4.05 4.04 -23.51
CA ALA A 45 -5.19 3.16 -23.49
C ALA A 45 -5.56 2.64 -24.89
N THR A 46 -5.55 3.54 -25.90
CA THR A 46 -5.78 3.14 -27.30
C THR A 46 -4.73 2.14 -27.77
N ARG A 47 -3.44 2.39 -27.50
CA ARG A 47 -2.35 1.47 -27.87
C ARG A 47 -2.51 0.10 -27.21
N LEU A 48 -2.88 0.06 -25.92
CA LEU A 48 -3.12 -1.19 -25.20
C LEU A 48 -4.33 -1.94 -25.75
N ALA A 49 -5.41 -1.24 -26.11
CA ALA A 49 -6.60 -1.87 -26.71
C ALA A 49 -6.27 -2.52 -28.07
N PHE A 50 -5.51 -1.85 -28.93
CA PHE A 50 -5.08 -2.44 -30.20
C PHE A 50 -4.13 -3.62 -30.00
N TYR A 51 -3.20 -3.53 -29.06
CA TYR A 51 -2.35 -4.66 -28.70
C TYR A 51 -3.19 -5.88 -28.24
N THR A 52 -4.26 -5.64 -27.47
CA THR A 52 -5.15 -6.71 -27.02
C THR A 52 -5.89 -7.38 -28.18
N ILE A 53 -6.20 -6.64 -29.26
CA ILE A 53 -6.83 -7.22 -30.47
C ILE A 53 -5.88 -8.21 -31.17
N ASP A 54 -4.59 -7.91 -31.18
CA ASP A 54 -3.56 -8.75 -31.79
C ASP A 54 -3.12 -9.93 -30.90
N MET A 55 -3.57 -9.95 -29.64
CA MET A 55 -3.31 -11.04 -28.71
C MET A 55 -4.01 -12.33 -29.17
N LYS A 56 -3.40 -13.47 -28.84
CA LYS A 56 -4.10 -14.75 -28.95
C LYS A 56 -5.26 -14.78 -27.96
N GLU A 57 -6.35 -15.42 -28.35
CA GLU A 57 -7.54 -15.55 -27.50
C GLU A 57 -7.23 -16.21 -26.16
N GLU A 58 -6.32 -17.18 -26.14
CA GLU A 58 -5.86 -17.87 -24.92
C GLU A 58 -5.20 -16.90 -23.93
N ASP A 59 -4.31 -16.01 -24.41
CA ASP A 59 -3.63 -15.03 -23.60
C ASP A 59 -4.58 -13.94 -23.07
N ALA A 60 -5.53 -13.49 -23.92
CA ALA A 60 -6.56 -12.54 -23.51
C ALA A 60 -7.47 -13.12 -22.42
N ASN A 61 -7.87 -14.39 -22.57
CA ASN A 61 -8.65 -15.12 -21.58
C ASN A 61 -7.88 -15.33 -20.26
N ALA A 62 -6.58 -15.67 -20.35
CA ALA A 62 -5.73 -15.81 -19.16
C ALA A 62 -5.61 -14.48 -18.40
N PHE A 63 -5.40 -13.37 -19.11
CA PHE A 63 -5.34 -12.04 -18.52
C PHE A 63 -6.67 -11.64 -17.84
N ALA A 64 -7.80 -11.86 -18.52
CA ALA A 64 -9.11 -11.57 -17.95
C ALA A 64 -9.38 -12.41 -16.69
N LYS A 65 -9.03 -13.71 -16.70
CA LYS A 65 -9.15 -14.59 -15.54
C LYS A 65 -8.28 -14.10 -14.37
N ALA A 66 -7.03 -13.68 -14.62
CA ALA A 66 -6.14 -13.16 -13.59
C ALA A 66 -6.72 -11.91 -12.91
N LEU A 67 -7.31 -10.99 -13.67
CA LEU A 67 -7.96 -9.80 -13.11
C LEU A 67 -9.17 -10.17 -12.21
N ILE A 68 -9.94 -11.16 -12.62
CA ILE A 68 -11.11 -11.62 -11.87
C ILE A 68 -10.67 -12.35 -10.59
N SER A 69 -9.67 -13.24 -10.68
CA SER A 69 -9.21 -14.02 -9.51
C SER A 69 -8.66 -13.15 -8.41
N VAL A 70 -7.86 -12.11 -8.75
CA VAL A 70 -7.36 -11.15 -7.76
C VAL A 70 -8.49 -10.50 -6.95
N LYS A 71 -9.63 -10.19 -7.60
CA LYS A 71 -10.77 -9.56 -6.91
C LYS A 71 -11.66 -10.55 -6.16
N ARG A 72 -11.67 -11.82 -6.58
CA ARG A 72 -12.51 -12.85 -5.98
C ARG A 72 -11.80 -13.60 -4.86
N ASP A 73 -10.52 -13.93 -5.07
CA ASP A 73 -9.81 -14.88 -4.24
C ASP A 73 -8.94 -14.20 -3.17
N LEU A 74 -8.58 -12.90 -3.37
CA LEU A 74 -7.81 -12.14 -2.40
C LEU A 74 -8.70 -11.31 -1.46
N HIS A 75 -8.37 -11.37 -0.17
CA HIS A 75 -8.98 -10.57 0.88
C HIS A 75 -7.94 -10.10 1.89
N PHE A 76 -8.34 -9.31 2.87
CA PHE A 76 -7.47 -8.88 3.93
C PHE A 76 -7.53 -9.84 5.11
N CYS A 77 -6.37 -10.23 5.63
CA CYS A 77 -6.27 -11.05 6.83
C CYS A 77 -6.97 -10.38 8.01
N SER A 78 -7.86 -11.10 8.67
CA SER A 78 -8.64 -10.61 9.81
C SER A 78 -7.78 -10.20 11.02
N ILE A 79 -6.54 -10.71 11.11
CA ILE A 79 -5.61 -10.41 12.21
C ILE A 79 -4.72 -9.23 11.89
N CYS A 80 -4.01 -9.26 10.75
CA CYS A 80 -2.95 -8.30 10.46
C CYS A 80 -3.26 -7.32 9.33
N GLY A 81 -4.34 -7.51 8.57
CA GLY A 81 -4.70 -6.68 7.43
C GLY A 81 -3.86 -6.93 6.18
N ASN A 82 -2.96 -7.91 6.15
CA ASN A 82 -2.21 -8.25 4.93
C ASN A 82 -3.11 -8.89 3.88
N ILE A 83 -2.74 -8.81 2.60
CA ILE A 83 -3.42 -9.49 1.49
C ILE A 83 -3.16 -10.99 1.58
N THR A 84 -4.20 -11.80 1.43
CA THR A 84 -4.11 -13.25 1.54
C THR A 84 -5.24 -13.95 0.78
N GLU A 85 -5.03 -15.23 0.45
CA GLU A 85 -6.06 -16.15 -0.06
C GLU A 85 -6.75 -16.91 1.07
N GLU A 86 -6.07 -17.11 2.21
CA GLU A 86 -6.58 -17.82 3.38
C GLU A 86 -6.62 -16.90 4.60
N ASP A 87 -7.65 -17.02 5.44
CA ASP A 87 -7.79 -16.23 6.66
C ASP A 87 -7.74 -17.11 7.91
N PRO A 88 -6.80 -16.85 8.84
CA PRO A 88 -5.70 -15.86 8.81
C PRO A 88 -4.61 -16.18 7.78
N CYS A 89 -3.82 -15.15 7.38
CA CYS A 89 -2.73 -15.31 6.42
C CYS A 89 -1.63 -16.25 6.95
N GLU A 90 -0.80 -16.77 6.05
CA GLU A 90 0.32 -17.69 6.36
C GLU A 90 1.23 -17.14 7.47
N ILE A 91 1.56 -15.84 7.45
CA ILE A 91 2.41 -15.20 8.45
C ILE A 91 1.75 -15.27 9.85
N CYS A 92 0.45 -15.00 9.94
CA CYS A 92 -0.26 -15.06 11.23
C CYS A 92 -0.47 -16.49 11.74
N GLN A 93 -0.52 -17.47 10.84
CA GLN A 93 -0.65 -18.89 11.17
C GLN A 93 0.68 -19.54 11.58
N ASP A 94 1.81 -18.99 11.13
CA ASP A 94 3.14 -19.56 11.39
C ASP A 94 3.48 -19.47 12.88
N LYS A 95 3.58 -20.64 13.52
CA LYS A 95 3.90 -20.79 14.94
C LYS A 95 5.38 -20.52 15.27
N ASN A 96 6.25 -20.49 14.27
CA ASN A 96 7.68 -20.23 14.46
C ASN A 96 7.97 -18.72 14.55
N ARG A 97 7.00 -17.85 14.21
CA ARG A 97 7.13 -16.41 14.29
C ARG A 97 7.12 -15.92 15.74
N ASP A 98 7.98 -14.93 16.00
CA ASP A 98 8.01 -14.26 17.30
C ASP A 98 6.77 -13.36 17.46
N ARG A 99 5.88 -13.77 18.34
CA ARG A 99 4.63 -13.06 18.65
C ARG A 99 4.83 -11.85 19.55
N SER A 100 6.00 -11.71 20.15
CA SER A 100 6.32 -10.59 21.02
C SER A 100 6.64 -9.30 20.28
N ILE A 101 6.85 -9.37 18.94
CA ILE A 101 7.23 -8.21 18.10
C ILE A 101 6.24 -8.06 16.96
N ILE A 102 5.68 -6.85 16.82
CA ILE A 102 4.79 -6.48 15.70
C ILE A 102 5.42 -5.34 14.92
N LEU A 103 5.65 -5.53 13.61
CA LEU A 103 6.08 -4.49 12.68
C LEU A 103 4.85 -3.90 11.98
N VAL A 104 4.64 -2.60 12.17
CA VAL A 104 3.49 -1.87 11.64
C VAL A 104 3.89 -1.15 10.36
N VAL A 105 3.20 -1.44 9.27
CA VAL A 105 3.43 -0.88 7.93
C VAL A 105 2.19 -0.16 7.39
N GLU A 106 2.36 0.66 6.36
CA GLU A 106 1.26 1.40 5.74
C GLU A 106 0.40 0.52 4.82
N GLU A 107 1.04 -0.27 3.96
CA GLU A 107 0.36 -1.03 2.92
C GLU A 107 0.85 -2.50 2.86
N PRO A 108 0.04 -3.42 2.32
CA PRO A 108 0.44 -4.83 2.15
C PRO A 108 1.72 -5.03 1.33
N LYS A 109 1.99 -4.14 0.36
CA LYS A 109 3.24 -4.20 -0.43
C LYS A 109 4.50 -4.04 0.42
N ASP A 110 4.40 -3.32 1.56
CA ASP A 110 5.50 -3.11 2.48
C ASP A 110 5.82 -4.40 3.23
N VAL A 111 4.81 -5.20 3.59
CA VAL A 111 5.00 -6.55 4.14
C VAL A 111 5.81 -7.40 3.16
N MET A 112 5.44 -7.38 1.88
CA MET A 112 6.14 -8.14 0.83
C MET A 112 7.59 -7.68 0.66
N ALA A 113 7.87 -6.39 0.83
CA ALA A 113 9.22 -5.84 0.78
C ALA A 113 10.05 -6.29 1.98
N MET A 114 9.48 -6.30 3.18
CA MET A 114 10.14 -6.76 4.41
C MET A 114 10.41 -8.27 4.38
N GLU A 115 9.48 -9.08 3.91
CA GLU A 115 9.64 -10.54 3.80
C GLU A 115 10.75 -10.96 2.81
N LYS A 116 11.10 -10.11 1.84
CA LYS A 116 12.25 -10.38 0.94
C LYS A 116 13.57 -10.48 1.68
N MET A 117 13.73 -9.83 2.83
CA MET A 117 14.94 -9.91 3.64
C MET A 117 15.13 -11.27 4.30
N ARG A 118 14.03 -12.00 4.58
CA ARG A 118 14.00 -13.30 5.29
C ARG A 118 14.59 -13.29 6.71
N GLU A 119 15.01 -12.14 7.20
CA GLU A 119 15.64 -11.97 8.52
C GLU A 119 14.65 -11.60 9.61
N TYR A 120 13.54 -10.96 9.23
CA TYR A 120 12.52 -10.57 10.20
C TYR A 120 11.58 -11.75 10.50
N GLN A 121 11.54 -12.14 11.76
CA GLN A 121 10.75 -13.29 12.24
C GLN A 121 9.55 -12.88 13.10
N GLY A 122 9.26 -11.58 13.25
CA GLY A 122 8.10 -11.09 13.98
C GLY A 122 6.80 -11.14 13.18
N LEU A 123 5.73 -10.61 13.76
CA LEU A 123 4.43 -10.44 13.11
C LEU A 123 4.32 -9.07 12.44
N TYR A 124 3.33 -8.93 11.56
CA TYR A 124 3.03 -7.66 10.90
C TYR A 124 1.67 -7.11 11.29
N HIS A 125 1.50 -5.82 11.07
CA HIS A 125 0.20 -5.16 11.08
C HIS A 125 0.15 -4.09 9.98
N VAL A 126 -0.87 -4.15 9.12
CA VAL A 126 -1.07 -3.23 7.99
C VAL A 126 -2.12 -2.20 8.35
N LEU A 127 -1.77 -0.93 8.26
CA LEU A 127 -2.66 0.20 8.57
C LEU A 127 -3.65 0.52 7.45
N HIS A 128 -3.35 0.16 6.21
CA HIS A 128 -4.09 0.55 5.01
C HIS A 128 -4.12 2.06 4.75
N GLY A 129 -3.09 2.78 5.17
CA GLY A 129 -2.92 4.21 4.96
C GLY A 129 -2.16 4.89 6.08
N VAL A 130 -2.19 6.20 6.05
CA VAL A 130 -1.57 7.11 7.03
C VAL A 130 -2.55 8.20 7.44
N LEU A 131 -2.32 8.82 8.59
CA LEU A 131 -3.07 9.99 9.02
C LEU A 131 -2.75 11.15 8.09
N SER A 132 -3.77 11.71 7.44
CA SER A 132 -3.64 12.86 6.54
C SER A 132 -4.80 13.82 6.76
N PRO A 133 -4.67 14.78 7.68
CA PRO A 133 -5.71 15.78 7.93
C PRO A 133 -6.08 16.61 6.68
N MET A 134 -5.12 16.80 5.78
CA MET A 134 -5.35 17.53 4.51
C MET A 134 -6.23 16.74 3.54
N GLU A 135 -6.16 15.41 3.56
CA GLU A 135 -7.01 14.53 2.76
C GLU A 135 -8.26 14.07 3.53
N GLY A 136 -8.40 14.48 4.79
CA GLY A 136 -9.51 14.10 5.65
C GLY A 136 -9.41 12.70 6.23
N THR A 137 -8.23 12.06 6.18
CA THR A 137 -8.01 10.71 6.72
C THR A 137 -7.68 10.78 8.21
N GLY A 138 -8.61 10.31 9.05
CA GLY A 138 -8.50 10.23 10.50
C GLY A 138 -8.06 8.85 11.01
N PRO A 139 -7.92 8.70 12.34
CA PRO A 139 -7.54 7.41 12.95
C PRO A 139 -8.58 6.30 12.74
N GLU A 140 -9.82 6.65 12.50
CA GLU A 140 -10.94 5.73 12.23
C GLU A 140 -10.95 5.20 10.80
N ASP A 141 -10.28 5.89 9.87
CA ASP A 141 -10.24 5.54 8.45
C ASP A 141 -9.12 4.52 8.14
N ILE A 142 -8.20 4.33 9.07
CA ILE A 142 -7.09 3.39 8.95
C ILE A 142 -7.12 2.35 10.07
N ASN A 143 -6.42 1.24 9.88
CA ASN A 143 -6.54 0.03 10.69
C ASN A 143 -5.84 0.11 12.07
N ILE A 144 -6.02 1.21 12.80
CA ILE A 144 -5.45 1.41 14.14
C ILE A 144 -6.23 0.63 15.20
N ALA A 145 -7.57 0.60 15.11
CA ALA A 145 -8.40 -0.04 16.13
C ALA A 145 -8.11 -1.54 16.29
N SER A 146 -7.83 -2.25 15.19
CA SER A 146 -7.45 -3.66 15.24
C SER A 146 -6.03 -3.87 15.77
N LEU A 147 -5.09 -2.94 15.50
CA LEU A 147 -3.78 -2.96 16.16
C LEU A 147 -3.93 -2.90 17.67
N ILE A 148 -4.66 -1.92 18.18
CA ILE A 148 -4.86 -1.74 19.62
C ILE A 148 -5.49 -2.98 20.26
N LYS A 149 -6.45 -3.62 19.60
CA LYS A 149 -7.00 -4.90 20.07
C LYS A 149 -5.93 -5.98 20.24
N ARG A 150 -5.00 -6.09 19.28
CA ARG A 150 -3.90 -7.08 19.33
C ARG A 150 -2.92 -6.80 20.46
N LEU A 151 -2.73 -5.51 20.81
CA LEU A 151 -1.81 -5.11 21.88
C LEU A 151 -2.33 -5.37 23.30
N HIS A 152 -3.60 -5.80 23.45
CA HIS A 152 -4.11 -6.30 24.72
C HIS A 152 -3.66 -7.74 25.02
N ASP A 153 -3.01 -8.39 24.07
CA ASP A 153 -2.37 -9.68 24.30
C ASP A 153 -1.03 -9.46 25.03
N ASP A 154 -0.89 -10.05 26.21
CA ASP A 154 0.31 -9.89 27.06
C ASP A 154 1.61 -10.41 26.43
N GLU A 155 1.52 -11.11 25.29
CA GLU A 155 2.69 -11.57 24.55
C GLU A 155 3.45 -10.42 23.86
N VAL A 156 2.78 -9.32 23.47
CA VAL A 156 3.40 -8.25 22.68
C VAL A 156 4.24 -7.33 23.57
N LYS A 157 5.54 -7.30 23.31
CA LYS A 157 6.54 -6.50 24.05
C LYS A 157 7.05 -5.30 23.26
N GLU A 158 7.08 -5.42 21.93
CA GLU A 158 7.60 -4.38 21.05
C GLU A 158 6.71 -4.16 19.83
N VAL A 159 6.51 -2.89 19.49
CA VAL A 159 5.92 -2.45 18.23
C VAL A 159 6.95 -1.64 17.46
N ILE A 160 7.36 -2.14 16.30
CA ILE A 160 8.25 -1.46 15.38
C ILE A 160 7.39 -0.69 14.37
N ILE A 161 7.48 0.63 14.36
CA ILE A 161 6.73 1.45 13.39
C ILE A 161 7.58 1.61 12.13
N ALA A 162 7.08 1.12 11.01
CA ALA A 162 7.72 1.09 9.71
C ALA A 162 6.92 1.86 8.65
N THR A 163 6.29 2.97 9.06
CA THR A 163 5.67 3.91 8.12
C THR A 163 6.75 4.65 7.31
N ASN A 164 6.41 5.10 6.11
CA ASN A 164 7.33 5.83 5.24
C ASN A 164 7.85 7.11 5.92
N ALA A 165 9.02 7.60 5.49
CA ALA A 165 9.62 8.83 5.99
C ALA A 165 9.01 10.08 5.34
N THR A 166 7.67 10.11 5.21
CA THR A 166 6.88 11.27 4.78
C THR A 166 6.35 12.02 5.99
N THR A 167 5.87 13.25 5.80
CA THR A 167 5.26 14.05 6.87
C THR A 167 4.09 13.31 7.52
N GLU A 168 3.24 12.68 6.71
CA GLU A 168 2.08 11.91 7.13
C GLU A 168 2.49 10.63 7.85
N GLY A 169 3.52 9.93 7.34
CA GLY A 169 4.07 8.73 7.97
C GLY A 169 4.72 9.03 9.33
N GLU A 170 5.43 10.16 9.47
CA GLU A 170 5.98 10.62 10.75
C GLU A 170 4.87 11.01 11.73
N ALA A 171 3.84 11.76 11.28
CA ALA A 171 2.70 12.11 12.11
C ALA A 171 1.96 10.86 12.61
N THR A 172 1.77 9.86 11.73
CA THR A 172 1.17 8.57 12.08
C THR A 172 2.02 7.82 13.11
N ALA A 173 3.34 7.80 12.93
CA ALA A 173 4.26 7.16 13.88
C ALA A 173 4.20 7.83 15.26
N MET A 174 4.20 9.16 15.32
CA MET A 174 4.07 9.89 16.58
C MET A 174 2.72 9.64 17.26
N TYR A 175 1.64 9.58 16.50
CA TYR A 175 0.31 9.27 17.01
C TYR A 175 0.27 7.87 17.62
N LEU A 176 0.71 6.86 16.89
CA LEU A 176 0.79 5.47 17.37
C LEU A 176 1.68 5.34 18.61
N SER A 177 2.83 5.99 18.61
CA SER A 177 3.74 5.97 19.77
C SER A 177 3.07 6.51 21.03
N ARG A 178 2.31 7.61 20.93
CA ARG A 178 1.58 8.20 22.08
C ARG A 178 0.43 7.29 22.55
N LEU A 179 -0.18 6.57 21.63
CA LEU A 179 -1.29 5.68 21.93
C LEU A 179 -0.82 4.37 22.58
N ILE A 180 0.33 3.83 22.18
CA ILE A 180 0.83 2.51 22.56
C ILE A 180 1.70 2.57 23.83
N LYS A 181 2.56 3.57 23.98
CA LYS A 181 3.49 3.68 25.14
C LYS A 181 2.83 3.59 26.52
N PRO A 182 1.64 4.16 26.76
CA PRO A 182 0.97 4.03 28.05
C PRO A 182 0.64 2.59 28.48
N ALA A 183 0.57 1.65 27.53
CA ALA A 183 0.38 0.23 27.79
C ALA A 183 1.66 -0.49 28.24
N GLY A 184 2.80 0.21 28.37
CA GLY A 184 4.08 -0.37 28.76
C GLY A 184 4.81 -1.11 27.65
N ILE A 185 4.33 -1.04 26.41
CA ILE A 185 4.93 -1.68 25.24
C ILE A 185 6.04 -0.78 24.69
N THR A 186 7.18 -1.40 24.36
CA THR A 186 8.28 -0.70 23.69
C THR A 186 7.87 -0.30 22.28
N VAL A 187 8.01 0.97 21.94
CA VAL A 187 7.74 1.47 20.59
C VAL A 187 9.04 1.95 19.96
N THR A 188 9.42 1.30 18.88
CA THR A 188 10.61 1.62 18.11
C THR A 188 10.23 2.06 16.69
N ARG A 189 11.18 2.62 15.96
CA ARG A 189 11.03 3.04 14.57
C ARG A 189 12.19 2.52 13.75
N LEU A 190 11.95 2.25 12.46
CA LEU A 190 13.05 1.91 11.56
C LEU A 190 14.08 3.04 11.55
N ALA A 191 15.37 2.67 11.52
CA ALA A 191 16.46 3.63 11.44
C ALA A 191 16.37 4.42 10.14
N HIS A 192 16.58 5.73 10.24
CA HIS A 192 16.70 6.63 9.09
C HIS A 192 18.16 7.04 8.94
N GLY A 193 18.61 7.17 7.69
CA GLY A 193 19.99 7.60 7.42
C GLY A 193 20.44 7.23 6.02
N LEU A 194 21.77 7.19 5.83
CA LEU A 194 22.40 6.89 4.55
C LEU A 194 22.14 5.45 4.13
N SER A 195 21.77 5.25 2.88
CA SER A 195 21.63 3.93 2.28
C SER A 195 22.99 3.25 2.14
N VAL A 196 23.05 1.94 2.32
CA VAL A 196 24.28 1.16 2.10
C VAL A 196 24.72 1.29 0.64
N GLY A 197 25.97 1.68 0.43
CA GLY A 197 26.54 1.89 -0.92
C GLY A 197 26.26 3.28 -1.52
N SER A 198 25.65 4.21 -0.76
CA SER A 198 25.51 5.60 -1.21
C SER A 198 26.71 6.44 -0.75
N ASP A 199 27.11 7.40 -1.58
CA ASP A 199 28.13 8.38 -1.24
C ASP A 199 27.50 9.53 -0.44
N ILE A 200 28.20 9.99 0.59
CA ILE A 200 27.76 11.10 1.48
C ILE A 200 27.51 12.39 0.67
N GLU A 201 28.29 12.61 -0.38
CA GLU A 201 28.24 13.81 -1.22
C GLU A 201 26.87 14.00 -1.91
N TYR A 202 26.15 12.91 -2.19
CA TYR A 202 24.85 12.96 -2.89
C TYR A 202 23.65 12.91 -1.95
N ALA A 203 23.87 12.83 -0.64
CA ALA A 203 22.78 12.82 0.32
C ALA A 203 22.28 14.25 0.59
N ASP A 204 20.96 14.40 0.71
CA ASP A 204 20.36 15.66 1.12
C ASP A 204 20.61 15.97 2.62
N GLU A 205 20.45 17.26 2.99
CA GLU A 205 20.73 17.74 4.34
C GLU A 205 19.92 17.03 5.43
N ILE A 206 18.67 16.66 5.15
CA ILE A 206 17.78 16.00 6.11
C ILE A 206 18.24 14.56 6.34
N THR A 207 18.60 13.86 5.27
CA THR A 207 19.17 12.50 5.35
C THR A 207 20.47 12.49 6.14
N LEU A 208 21.36 13.47 5.93
CA LEU A 208 22.60 13.59 6.69
C LEU A 208 22.33 13.88 8.17
N LEU A 209 21.41 14.80 8.47
CA LEU A 209 21.01 15.09 9.84
C LEU A 209 20.49 13.82 10.55
N LYS A 210 19.60 13.08 9.92
CA LYS A 210 19.06 11.82 10.46
C LYS A 210 20.13 10.75 10.65
N ALA A 211 21.10 10.65 9.74
CA ALA A 211 22.22 9.73 9.88
C ALA A 211 23.11 10.10 11.10
N VAL A 212 23.36 11.38 11.34
CA VAL A 212 24.14 11.85 12.51
C VAL A 212 23.35 11.64 13.81
N GLU A 213 22.04 11.93 13.82
CA GLU A 213 21.18 11.69 15.00
C GLU A 213 21.12 10.20 15.35
N GLY A 214 20.98 9.33 14.34
CA GLY A 214 20.88 7.88 14.48
C GLY A 214 22.23 7.14 14.57
N ARG A 215 23.37 7.84 14.70
CA ARG A 215 24.69 7.22 14.78
C ARG A 215 24.79 6.23 15.93
N ARG A 216 25.48 5.13 15.71
CA ARG A 216 25.72 4.08 16.72
C ARG A 216 27.22 4.02 17.06
N GLU A 217 27.50 3.59 18.26
CA GLU A 217 28.85 3.22 18.68
C GLU A 217 29.32 1.96 17.95
N ILE A 218 30.60 1.90 17.55
CA ILE A 218 31.20 0.81 16.79
C ILE A 218 31.97 -0.11 17.74
#